data_6ff041b8290ed22779314e3182c04ae9
#
_entry.id   6ff041b8290ed22779314e3182c04ae9
#
_cell.length_a   1.000
_cell.length_b   1.000
_cell.length_c   1.000
_cell.angle_alpha   90.00
_cell.angle_beta   90.00
_cell.angle_gamma   90.00
#
_symmetry.space_group_name_H-M   'P 1'
#
loop_
_entity.id
_entity.type
_entity.pdbx_description
1 polymer ?
#
loop_
_entity_poly.entity_id
_entity_poly.type
_entity_poly.pdbx_seq_one_letter_code
_entity_poly.pdbx_strand_id
1 'polypeptide(L)'
;MEPSDAIAALSALAQPTRLECFRLLVRHEPEGLPAGELARSLNVPANTLSAHLTILSHAGLVTGARDGRSIIYRANLERLRALTLFLLKDCCGGRAELCVPLVAELAPCC
;
A
#
# COMPACT_ATOMS: atom_id res chain seq x y z
N MET A 1 0.20 14.48 -6.33
CA MET A 1 -0.68 14.04 -5.24
C MET A 1 -1.11 15.25 -4.42
N GLU A 2 -2.39 15.36 -4.18
CA GLU A 2 -2.92 16.43 -3.34
C GLU A 2 -2.83 16.03 -1.86
N PRO A 3 -2.80 17.02 -0.94
CA PRO A 3 -2.78 16.69 0.48
C PRO A 3 -3.95 15.82 0.92
N SER A 4 -5.14 16.00 0.35
CA SER A 4 -6.29 15.15 0.67
C SER A 4 -6.07 13.70 0.27
N ASP A 5 -5.39 13.45 -0.85
CA ASP A 5 -5.05 12.10 -1.29
C ASP A 5 -4.05 11.44 -0.32
N ALA A 6 -3.08 12.22 0.13
CA ALA A 6 -2.08 11.73 1.08
C ALA A 6 -2.74 11.37 2.42
N ILE A 7 -3.64 12.23 2.90
CA ILE A 7 -4.37 11.96 4.15
C ILE A 7 -5.22 10.71 4.03
N ALA A 8 -5.92 10.54 2.91
CA ALA A 8 -6.73 9.34 2.68
C ALA A 8 -5.86 8.07 2.68
N ALA A 9 -4.71 8.12 2.02
CA ALA A 9 -3.79 6.98 1.98
C ALA A 9 -3.24 6.66 3.37
N LEU A 10 -2.79 7.66 4.11
CA LEU A 10 -2.27 7.46 5.46
C LEU A 10 -3.34 6.94 6.40
N SER A 11 -4.55 7.48 6.30
CA SER A 11 -5.68 7.03 7.11
C SER A 11 -6.02 5.56 6.82
N ALA A 12 -6.02 5.18 5.54
CA ALA A 12 -6.29 3.79 5.16
C ALA A 12 -5.23 2.84 5.72
N LEU A 13 -3.98 3.26 5.79
CA LEU A 13 -2.89 2.45 6.35
C LEU A 13 -2.83 2.46 7.86
N ALA A 14 -3.53 3.38 8.53
CA ALA A 14 -3.47 3.54 9.98
C ALA A 14 -4.42 2.57 10.70
N GLN A 15 -4.32 1.29 10.36
CA GLN A 15 -5.07 0.21 10.98
C GLN A 15 -4.24 -1.08 10.79
N PRO A 16 -4.06 -1.90 11.83
CA PRO A 16 -3.11 -3.02 11.77
C PRO A 16 -3.33 -3.99 10.61
N THR A 17 -4.56 -4.41 10.39
CA THR A 17 -4.87 -5.38 9.33
C THR A 17 -4.64 -4.77 7.94
N ARG A 18 -5.05 -3.52 7.75
CA ARG A 18 -4.86 -2.85 6.46
C ARG A 18 -3.38 -2.62 6.15
N LEU A 19 -2.61 -2.23 7.16
CA LEU A 19 -1.16 -2.06 6.97
C LEU A 19 -0.50 -3.38 6.59
N GLU A 20 -0.83 -4.47 7.29
CA GLU A 20 -0.30 -5.79 6.97
C GLU A 20 -0.73 -6.26 5.59
N CYS A 21 -1.99 -6.02 5.23
CA CYS A 21 -2.52 -6.38 3.92
C CYS A 21 -1.74 -5.68 2.81
N PHE A 22 -1.54 -4.38 2.95
CA PHE A 22 -0.81 -3.62 1.95
C PHE A 22 0.64 -4.10 1.82
N ARG A 23 1.33 -4.30 2.94
CA ARG A 23 2.71 -4.79 2.93
C ARG A 23 2.83 -6.18 2.31
N LEU A 24 1.85 -7.04 2.59
CA LEU A 24 1.82 -8.38 2.00
C LEU A 24 1.68 -8.29 0.47
N LEU A 25 0.80 -7.41 -0.01
CA LEU A 25 0.61 -7.21 -1.45
C LEU A 25 1.86 -6.61 -2.11
N VAL A 26 2.56 -5.72 -1.43
CA VAL A 26 3.82 -5.19 -1.96
C VAL A 26 4.82 -6.32 -2.17
N ARG A 27 4.91 -7.27 -1.22
CA ARG A 27 5.80 -8.41 -1.35
C ARG A 27 5.43 -9.37 -2.49
N HIS A 28 4.16 -9.37 -2.90
CA HIS A 28 3.67 -10.26 -3.95
C HIS A 28 3.49 -9.58 -5.31
N GLU A 29 4.07 -8.41 -5.49
CA GLU A 29 4.13 -7.81 -6.81
C GLU A 29 5.09 -8.60 -7.71
N PRO A 30 4.79 -8.77 -9.00
CA PRO A 30 3.65 -8.20 -9.74
C PRO A 30 2.41 -9.10 -9.78
N GLU A 31 2.46 -10.31 -9.28
CA GLU A 31 1.38 -11.29 -9.43
C GLU A 31 0.13 -10.94 -8.63
N GLY A 32 0.30 -10.36 -7.44
CA GLY A 32 -0.79 -10.11 -6.53
C GLY A 32 -1.28 -11.37 -5.84
N LEU A 33 -2.38 -11.25 -5.11
CA LEU A 33 -2.99 -12.38 -4.39
C LEU A 33 -4.51 -12.34 -4.52
N PRO A 34 -5.14 -13.53 -4.64
CA PRO A 34 -6.60 -13.61 -4.54
C PRO A 34 -7.09 -13.23 -3.14
N ALA A 35 -8.30 -12.70 -3.06
CA ALA A 35 -8.89 -12.28 -1.78
C ALA A 35 -8.91 -13.41 -0.76
N GLY A 36 -9.21 -14.65 -1.19
CA GLY A 36 -9.24 -15.79 -0.29
C GLY A 36 -7.90 -16.10 0.34
N GLU A 37 -6.82 -15.98 -0.43
CA GLU A 37 -5.47 -16.20 0.08
C GLU A 37 -5.04 -15.09 1.02
N LEU A 38 -5.42 -13.85 0.72
CA LEU A 38 -5.19 -12.73 1.62
C LEU A 38 -5.86 -12.95 2.96
N ALA A 39 -7.12 -13.38 2.95
CA ALA A 39 -7.86 -13.63 4.18
C ALA A 39 -7.19 -14.72 5.03
N ARG A 40 -6.75 -15.80 4.39
CA ARG A 40 -6.05 -16.87 5.09
C ARG A 40 -4.71 -16.41 5.65
N SER A 41 -3.94 -15.68 4.87
CA SER A 41 -2.62 -15.19 5.29
C SER A 41 -2.72 -14.22 6.45
N LEU A 42 -3.76 -13.39 6.46
CA LEU A 42 -3.96 -12.40 7.52
C LEU A 42 -4.78 -12.94 8.68
N ASN A 43 -5.30 -14.15 8.54
CA ASN A 43 -6.12 -14.81 9.56
C ASN A 43 -7.34 -13.95 9.95
N VAL A 44 -8.06 -13.47 8.95
CA VAL A 44 -9.27 -12.67 9.14
C VAL A 44 -10.40 -13.25 8.31
N PRO A 45 -11.66 -13.08 8.75
CA PRO A 45 -12.82 -13.52 7.95
C PRO A 45 -12.88 -12.78 6.60
N ALA A 46 -13.41 -13.46 5.59
CA ALA A 46 -13.47 -12.91 4.23
C ALA A 46 -14.27 -11.61 4.17
N ASN A 47 -15.37 -11.51 4.90
CA ASN A 47 -16.19 -10.29 4.90
C ASN A 47 -15.47 -9.13 5.59
N THR A 48 -14.69 -9.40 6.62
CA THR A 48 -13.88 -8.39 7.29
C THR A 48 -12.78 -7.88 6.35
N LEU A 49 -12.12 -8.80 5.66
CA LEU A 49 -11.10 -8.41 4.68
C LEU A 49 -11.71 -7.59 3.54
N SER A 50 -12.89 -7.97 3.07
CA SER A 50 -13.57 -7.24 2.01
C SER A 50 -13.77 -5.77 2.37
N ALA A 51 -14.17 -5.49 3.61
CA ALA A 51 -14.32 -4.12 4.09
C ALA A 51 -12.98 -3.37 4.10
N HIS A 52 -11.92 -4.02 4.54
CA HIS A 52 -10.58 -3.43 4.54
C HIS A 52 -10.07 -3.15 3.12
N LEU A 53 -10.31 -4.08 2.21
CA LEU A 53 -9.90 -3.90 0.81
C LEU A 53 -10.65 -2.75 0.13
N THR A 54 -11.93 -2.57 0.48
CA THR A 54 -12.70 -1.44 -0.02
C THR A 54 -12.08 -0.10 0.41
N ILE A 55 -11.70 0.00 1.67
CA ILE A 55 -11.05 1.21 2.19
C ILE A 55 -9.71 1.46 1.49
N LEU A 56 -8.89 0.42 1.34
CA LEU A 56 -7.61 0.53 0.64
C LEU A 56 -7.78 0.90 -0.83
N SER A 57 -8.80 0.35 -1.49
CA SER A 57 -9.08 0.65 -2.90
C SER A 57 -9.53 2.10 -3.08
N HIS A 58 -10.39 2.60 -2.20
CA HIS A 58 -10.86 3.99 -2.27
C HIS A 58 -9.72 4.98 -2.05
N ALA A 59 -8.73 4.59 -1.26
CA ALA A 59 -7.54 5.43 -1.06
C ALA A 59 -6.54 5.30 -2.20
N GLY A 60 -6.81 4.45 -3.18
CA GLY A 60 -5.94 4.24 -4.34
C GLY A 60 -4.72 3.37 -4.07
N LEU A 61 -4.67 2.71 -2.91
CA LEU A 61 -3.49 1.93 -2.50
C LEU A 61 -3.45 0.52 -3.07
N VAL A 62 -4.61 -0.04 -3.39
CA VAL A 62 -4.70 -1.36 -4.00
C VAL A 62 -5.64 -1.32 -5.19
N THR A 63 -5.43 -2.25 -6.12
CA THR A 63 -6.33 -2.45 -7.26
C THR A 63 -6.76 -3.90 -7.28
N GLY A 64 -8.00 -4.13 -7.70
CA GLY A 64 -8.52 -5.49 -7.86
C GLY A 64 -8.89 -5.73 -9.31
N ALA A 65 -8.55 -6.90 -9.82
CA ALA A 65 -8.88 -7.32 -11.18
C ALA A 65 -9.51 -8.71 -11.14
N ARG A 66 -10.60 -8.88 -11.86
CA ARG A 66 -11.26 -10.17 -11.92
C ARG A 66 -10.46 -11.15 -12.76
N ASP A 67 -10.26 -12.33 -12.22
CA ASP A 67 -9.60 -13.45 -12.92
C ASP A 67 -10.47 -14.68 -12.68
N GLY A 68 -11.34 -14.99 -13.66
CA GLY A 68 -12.32 -16.06 -13.51
C GLY A 68 -13.32 -15.72 -12.40
N ARG A 69 -13.38 -16.57 -11.39
CA ARG A 69 -14.28 -16.38 -10.23
C ARG A 69 -13.63 -15.62 -9.09
N SER A 70 -12.34 -15.34 -9.22
CA SER A 70 -11.57 -14.67 -8.18
C SER A 70 -11.32 -13.23 -8.53
N ILE A 71 -11.05 -12.44 -7.51
CA ILE A 71 -10.51 -11.09 -7.70
C ILE A 71 -9.08 -11.12 -7.19
N ILE A 72 -8.15 -10.76 -8.05
CA ILE A 72 -6.73 -10.68 -7.70
C ILE A 72 -6.43 -9.25 -7.30
N TYR A 73 -5.91 -9.06 -6.10
CA TYR A 73 -5.55 -7.74 -5.60
C TYR A 73 -4.06 -7.52 -5.73
N ARG A 74 -3.69 -6.30 -6.07
CA ARG A 74 -2.29 -5.87 -6.19
C ARG A 74 -2.10 -4.55 -5.49
N ALA A 75 -0.92 -4.34 -4.93
CA ALA A 75 -0.54 -3.03 -4.43
C ALA A 75 -0.38 -2.06 -5.58
N ASN A 76 -0.83 -0.83 -5.39
CA ASN A 76 -0.61 0.25 -6.36
C ASN A 76 0.70 0.95 -6.00
N LEU A 77 1.79 0.49 -6.58
CA LEU A 77 3.13 1.02 -6.28
C LEU A 77 3.29 2.46 -6.71
N GLU A 78 2.55 2.90 -7.75
CA GLU A 78 2.57 4.30 -8.17
C GLU A 78 2.01 5.21 -7.09
N ARG A 79 0.93 4.77 -6.43
CA ARG A 79 0.36 5.55 -5.31
C ARG A 79 1.32 5.58 -4.11
N LEU A 80 1.97 4.46 -3.82
CA LEU A 80 2.96 4.40 -2.76
C LEU A 80 4.13 5.34 -3.05
N ARG A 81 4.60 5.31 -4.29
CA ARG A 81 5.68 6.20 -4.72
C ARG A 81 5.28 7.67 -4.57
N ALA A 82 4.05 8.01 -5.02
CA ALA A 82 3.55 9.37 -4.93
C ALA A 82 3.45 9.83 -3.48
N LEU A 83 2.97 8.97 -2.59
CA LEU A 83 2.86 9.28 -1.17
C LEU A 83 4.24 9.51 -0.55
N THR A 84 5.19 8.63 -0.84
CA THR A 84 6.55 8.74 -0.32
C THR A 84 7.20 10.05 -0.77
N LEU A 85 7.07 10.38 -2.06
CA LEU A 85 7.62 11.63 -2.59
C LEU A 85 6.94 12.85 -1.97
N PHE A 86 5.62 12.78 -1.78
CA PHE A 86 4.88 13.88 -1.15
C PHE A 86 5.38 14.13 0.27
N LEU A 87 5.64 13.06 1.02
CA LEU A 87 6.09 13.18 2.40
C LEU A 87 7.52 13.71 2.52
N LEU A 88 8.39 13.36 1.59
CA LEU A 88 9.82 13.65 1.70
C LEU A 88 10.26 14.88 0.92
N LYS A 89 9.60 15.17 -0.19
CA LYS A 89 10.09 16.14 -1.18
C LYS A 89 10.26 17.54 -0.61
N ASP A 90 9.30 18.00 0.18
CA ASP A 90 9.34 19.37 0.71
C ASP A 90 9.71 19.42 2.19
N CYS A 91 9.67 18.29 2.89
CA CYS A 91 10.02 18.23 4.30
C CYS A 91 11.49 18.51 4.56
N CYS A 92 12.33 18.17 3.59
CA CYS A 92 13.76 18.35 3.70
C CYS A 92 14.22 19.77 3.33
N GLY A 93 13.34 20.60 2.82
CA GLY A 93 13.70 21.91 2.33
C GLY A 93 14.77 21.86 1.26
N GLY A 94 14.81 20.77 0.48
CA GLY A 94 15.83 20.56 -0.54
C GLY A 94 17.16 20.06 0.00
N ARG A 95 17.26 19.78 1.29
CA ARG A 95 18.53 19.32 1.89
C ARG A 95 18.64 17.80 1.78
N ALA A 96 19.51 17.37 0.87
CA ALA A 96 19.71 15.94 0.60
C ALA A 96 20.20 15.17 1.85
N GLU A 97 20.93 15.81 2.73
CA GLU A 97 21.48 15.17 3.93
C GLU A 97 20.41 14.65 4.88
N LEU A 98 19.17 15.11 4.76
CA LEU A 98 18.08 14.62 5.58
C LEU A 98 17.44 13.37 4.98
N CYS A 99 17.51 13.21 3.67
CA CYS A 99 16.88 12.09 2.96
C CYS A 99 17.85 10.97 2.58
N VAL A 100 19.12 11.29 2.38
CA VAL A 100 20.12 10.30 1.97
C VAL A 100 20.23 9.12 2.92
N PRO A 101 20.25 9.29 4.26
CA PRO A 101 20.30 8.12 5.15
C PRO A 101 19.10 7.19 4.99
N LEU A 102 17.91 7.74 4.77
CA LEU A 102 16.72 6.94 4.55
C LEU A 102 16.82 6.14 3.25
N VAL A 103 17.23 6.80 2.18
CA VAL A 103 17.41 6.15 0.88
C VAL A 103 18.46 5.04 0.97
N ALA A 104 19.54 5.27 1.69
CA ALA A 104 20.61 4.29 1.86
C ALA A 104 20.11 3.03 2.57
N GLU A 105 19.22 3.17 3.56
CA GLU A 105 18.65 2.03 4.25
C GLU A 105 17.69 1.23 3.38
N LEU A 106 17.03 1.87 2.42
CA LEU A 106 16.11 1.21 1.52
C LEU A 106 16.82 0.48 0.38
N ALA A 107 18.01 0.93 0.01
CA ALA A 107 18.73 0.41 -1.15
C ALA A 107 18.96 -1.10 -1.11
N PRO A 108 19.32 -1.74 0.03
CA PRO A 108 19.52 -3.19 0.06
C PRO A 108 18.23 -3.99 -0.15
N CYS A 109 17.08 -3.39 0.00
CA CYS A 109 15.80 -4.08 -0.15
C CYS A 109 15.43 -4.29 -1.62
N CYS A 110 16.03 -3.54 -2.49
CA CYS A 110 15.76 -3.57 -3.91
C CYS A 110 16.91 -4.21 -4.68
#